data_acc474e415480d83de25e7c3a10c7c6d
#
_entry.id   acc474e415480d83de25e7c3a10c7c6d
#
_cell.length_a   1.000
_cell.length_b   1.000
_cell.length_c   1.000
_cell.angle_alpha   90.00
_cell.angle_beta   90.00
_cell.angle_gamma   90.00
#
_symmetry.space_group_name_H-M   'P 1'
#
loop_
_entity.id
_entity.type
_entity.pdbx_description
1 polymer ?
#
loop_
_entity_poly.entity_id
_entity_poly.type
_entity_poly.pdbx_seq_one_letter_code
_entity_poly.pdbx_strand_id
1 'polypeptide(L)'
;MQSLTQLDRDNISRFTYDALSQFTEQSDRPTLTVVLGQTGTPREVVQSELAEKQMSAGGAVVVGSSDMERVANGYGLALDERQANNLASDVAALAIEDKRSVVFAPAPTLDDGSLSVIAAARRAGYRVEVAALAVNPQLAAAQTLQRGLADAGRVPATDREHTSEAVGVLKQLRRIEANGVADKIGVYDRAGNAVENSSGELSASDIFSRERERLSGFDKVQLAASFEETAEAYERLGEELSSTAQRLRQQAHYQVRQDPNLAASFDDKHPEHRHTSIELAADYGEELGRLFDAGNTAAVVTHPELTNAFVVQRVTALLAKEQSTPEIAAAGEARIHRALVEAIPIRAPEIREQRSLEIERAAAEVER
;
A
#
# COMPACT_ATOMS: atom_id res chain seq x y z
N MET A 1 6.47 29.29 -2.07
CA MET A 1 7.13 27.98 -2.18
C MET A 1 8.41 28.18 -2.98
N GLN A 2 9.56 27.81 -2.42
CA GLN A 2 10.83 27.83 -3.17
C GLN A 2 10.77 26.72 -4.23
N SER A 3 11.08 27.05 -5.48
CA SER A 3 11.21 26.06 -6.54
C SER A 3 12.49 25.25 -6.31
N LEU A 4 12.40 23.94 -6.43
CA LEU A 4 13.54 23.02 -6.34
C LEU A 4 14.56 23.41 -7.42
N THR A 5 15.78 23.74 -7.02
CA THR A 5 16.86 23.99 -7.99
C THR A 5 17.43 22.67 -8.50
N GLN A 6 18.12 22.68 -9.65
CA GLN A 6 18.76 21.46 -10.17
C GLN A 6 19.81 20.92 -9.17
N LEU A 7 20.54 21.78 -8.49
CA LEU A 7 21.52 21.39 -7.48
C LEU A 7 20.86 20.70 -6.27
N ASP A 8 19.71 21.22 -5.80
CA ASP A 8 18.95 20.59 -4.72
C ASP A 8 18.47 19.20 -5.15
N ARG A 9 17.95 19.09 -6.37
CA ARG A 9 17.50 17.84 -6.97
C ARG A 9 18.64 16.81 -6.99
N ASP A 10 19.79 17.16 -7.52
CA ASP A 10 20.95 16.27 -7.64
C ASP A 10 21.44 15.83 -6.24
N ASN A 11 21.50 16.76 -5.28
CA ASN A 11 21.92 16.47 -3.91
C ASN A 11 20.95 15.55 -3.19
N ILE A 12 19.63 15.83 -3.26
CA ILE A 12 18.61 15.01 -2.61
C ILE A 12 18.60 13.61 -3.22
N SER A 13 18.62 13.47 -4.53
CA SER A 13 18.62 12.18 -5.22
C SER A 13 19.85 11.37 -4.84
N ARG A 14 21.04 11.98 -4.83
CA ARG A 14 22.28 11.29 -4.50
C ARG A 14 22.34 10.88 -3.04
N PHE A 15 22.02 11.78 -2.13
CA PHE A 15 21.97 11.47 -0.70
C PHE A 15 20.98 10.33 -0.39
N THR A 16 19.80 10.40 -1.00
CA THR A 16 18.79 9.34 -0.83
C THR A 16 19.27 8.01 -1.40
N TYR A 17 19.88 8.03 -2.57
CA TYR A 17 20.46 6.83 -3.17
C TYR A 17 21.57 6.25 -2.28
N ASP A 18 22.51 7.07 -1.81
CA ASP A 18 23.59 6.61 -0.94
C ASP A 18 23.05 5.98 0.34
N ALA A 19 21.99 6.54 0.93
CA ALA A 19 21.35 5.99 2.13
C ALA A 19 20.64 4.66 1.85
N LEU A 20 19.91 4.53 0.75
CA LEU A 20 19.14 3.33 0.42
C LEU A 20 20.03 2.19 -0.09
N SER A 21 21.14 2.51 -0.76
CA SER A 21 22.05 1.53 -1.35
C SER A 21 22.97 0.84 -0.36
N GLN A 22 23.11 1.35 0.88
CA GLN A 22 23.99 0.79 1.90
C GLN A 22 23.70 -0.68 2.24
N PHE A 23 22.44 -1.09 2.09
CA PHE A 23 21.98 -2.43 2.43
C PHE A 23 21.71 -3.31 1.20
N THR A 24 22.27 -2.92 0.04
CA THR A 24 22.05 -3.65 -1.21
C THR A 24 23.40 -3.92 -1.89
N GLU A 25 23.46 -4.98 -2.67
CA GLU A 25 24.64 -5.37 -3.43
C GLU A 25 24.39 -5.20 -4.93
N GLN A 26 25.48 -5.08 -5.68
CA GLN A 26 25.42 -5.16 -7.15
C GLN A 26 25.07 -6.58 -7.58
N SER A 27 24.31 -6.72 -8.64
CA SER A 27 23.86 -8.00 -9.17
C SER A 27 24.21 -8.16 -10.65
N ASP A 28 24.65 -9.34 -11.01
CA ASP A 28 24.85 -9.69 -12.44
C ASP A 28 23.53 -9.86 -13.19
N ARG A 29 22.45 -10.07 -12.45
CA ARG A 29 21.08 -10.22 -12.98
C ARG A 29 20.10 -9.35 -12.20
N PRO A 30 20.26 -8.03 -12.28
CA PRO A 30 19.44 -7.13 -11.51
C PRO A 30 17.99 -7.12 -12.01
N THR A 31 17.06 -6.87 -11.10
CA THR A 31 15.63 -6.78 -11.40
C THR A 31 15.13 -5.36 -11.11
N LEU A 32 14.37 -4.81 -12.05
CA LEU A 32 13.52 -3.65 -11.79
C LEU A 32 12.08 -4.14 -11.56
N THR A 33 11.55 -3.93 -10.37
CA THR A 33 10.14 -4.18 -10.08
C THR A 33 9.40 -2.86 -9.98
N VAL A 34 8.46 -2.59 -10.87
CA VAL A 34 7.63 -1.38 -10.88
C VAL A 34 6.33 -1.66 -10.17
N VAL A 35 6.02 -0.90 -9.11
CA VAL A 35 4.79 -1.06 -8.33
C VAL A 35 3.78 0.01 -8.73
N LEU A 36 2.71 -0.41 -9.41
CA LEU A 36 1.64 0.46 -9.87
C LEU A 36 0.45 0.41 -8.92
N GLY A 37 -0.03 1.56 -8.49
CA GLY A 37 -1.21 1.67 -7.63
C GLY A 37 -1.64 3.12 -7.48
N GLN A 38 -2.94 3.36 -7.31
CA GLN A 38 -3.48 4.69 -7.04
C GLN A 38 -3.19 5.14 -5.60
N THR A 39 -3.32 6.43 -5.32
CA THR A 39 -3.24 6.95 -3.95
C THR A 39 -4.29 6.28 -3.06
N GLY A 40 -3.91 5.97 -1.81
CA GLY A 40 -4.77 5.21 -0.90
C GLY A 40 -4.65 3.68 -1.04
N THR A 41 -3.81 3.18 -1.96
CA THR A 41 -3.51 1.74 -2.01
C THR A 41 -2.30 1.40 -1.12
N PRO A 42 -2.19 0.16 -0.60
CA PRO A 42 -1.09 -0.27 0.27
C PRO A 42 0.20 -0.56 -0.51
N ARG A 43 0.65 0.40 -1.33
CA ARG A 43 1.87 0.23 -2.16
C ARG A 43 3.09 -0.14 -1.33
N GLU A 44 3.24 0.48 -0.15
CA GLU A 44 4.38 0.24 0.74
C GLU A 44 4.45 -1.21 1.25
N VAL A 45 3.30 -1.84 1.48
CA VAL A 45 3.24 -3.26 1.88
C VAL A 45 3.79 -4.14 0.76
N VAL A 46 3.28 -3.94 -0.46
CA VAL A 46 3.73 -4.72 -1.64
C VAL A 46 5.20 -4.42 -1.98
N GLN A 47 5.65 -3.17 -1.86
CA GLN A 47 7.06 -2.83 -2.03
C GLN A 47 7.96 -3.59 -1.05
N SER A 48 7.57 -3.62 0.23
CA SER A 48 8.34 -4.32 1.27
C SER A 48 8.41 -5.83 1.01
N GLU A 49 7.30 -6.46 0.64
CA GLU A 49 7.28 -7.89 0.30
C GLU A 49 8.13 -8.23 -0.94
N LEU A 50 8.07 -7.36 -1.96
CA LEU A 50 8.87 -7.54 -3.17
C LEU A 50 10.36 -7.31 -2.90
N ALA A 51 10.72 -6.37 -2.04
CA ALA A 51 12.09 -6.15 -1.61
C ALA A 51 12.61 -7.33 -0.78
N GLU A 52 11.80 -7.87 0.12
CA GLU A 52 12.14 -9.04 0.93
C GLU A 52 12.45 -10.26 0.06
N LYS A 53 11.66 -10.50 -0.99
CA LYS A 53 11.92 -11.57 -1.97
C LYS A 53 13.27 -11.42 -2.68
N GLN A 54 13.84 -10.21 -2.72
CA GLN A 54 15.14 -9.94 -3.34
C GLN A 54 16.31 -9.97 -2.35
N MET A 55 16.06 -10.10 -1.05
CA MET A 55 17.13 -10.12 -0.03
C MET A 55 18.18 -11.21 -0.27
N SER A 56 17.74 -12.41 -0.69
CA SER A 56 18.66 -13.51 -1.02
C SER A 56 19.50 -13.28 -2.27
N ALA A 57 19.16 -12.29 -3.08
CA ALA A 57 19.85 -11.91 -4.32
C ALA A 57 20.62 -10.58 -4.18
N GLY A 58 20.96 -10.18 -2.95
CA GLY A 58 21.69 -8.94 -2.67
C GLY A 58 20.81 -7.74 -2.31
N GLY A 59 19.52 -7.95 -2.10
CA GLY A 59 18.57 -6.89 -1.75
C GLY A 59 18.13 -6.03 -2.94
N ALA A 60 17.33 -5.01 -2.67
CA ALA A 60 16.88 -4.04 -3.66
C ALA A 60 16.81 -2.62 -3.08
N VAL A 61 17.14 -1.63 -3.89
CA VAL A 61 16.87 -0.22 -3.58
C VAL A 61 15.36 0.00 -3.71
N VAL A 62 14.70 0.34 -2.61
CA VAL A 62 13.25 0.60 -2.57
C VAL A 62 13.03 2.10 -2.61
N VAL A 63 12.36 2.59 -3.63
CA VAL A 63 12.10 4.03 -3.80
C VAL A 63 10.74 4.29 -4.43
N GLY A 64 10.02 5.26 -3.86
CA GLY A 64 8.74 5.73 -4.37
C GLY A 64 8.60 7.25 -4.29
N SER A 65 7.61 7.79 -4.97
CA SER A 65 7.32 9.23 -4.93
C SER A 65 7.01 9.73 -3.51
N SER A 66 6.28 8.94 -2.73
CA SER A 66 5.97 9.25 -1.32
C SER A 66 7.21 9.28 -0.41
N ASP A 67 8.26 8.51 -0.74
CA ASP A 67 9.52 8.53 -0.01
C ASP A 67 10.24 9.87 -0.25
N MET A 68 10.21 10.34 -1.49
CA MET A 68 10.82 11.61 -1.86
C MET A 68 10.11 12.80 -1.23
N GLU A 69 8.80 12.77 -1.12
CA GLU A 69 8.05 13.77 -0.36
C GLU A 69 8.49 13.81 1.10
N ARG A 70 8.63 12.65 1.76
CA ARG A 70 9.08 12.57 3.15
C ARG A 70 10.51 13.09 3.33
N VAL A 71 11.41 12.72 2.43
CA VAL A 71 12.80 13.21 2.44
C VAL A 71 12.81 14.73 2.28
N ALA A 72 12.14 15.26 1.28
CA ALA A 72 12.09 16.70 1.02
C ALA A 72 11.47 17.50 2.19
N ASN A 73 10.40 16.99 2.79
CA ASN A 73 9.80 17.59 3.97
C ASN A 73 10.80 17.64 5.15
N GLY A 74 11.65 16.65 5.30
CA GLY A 74 12.76 16.66 6.27
C GLY A 74 13.77 17.80 6.03
N TYR A 75 13.90 18.26 4.80
CA TYR A 75 14.70 19.43 4.41
C TYR A 75 13.91 20.76 4.39
N GLY A 76 12.63 20.74 4.81
CA GLY A 76 11.77 21.93 4.77
C GLY A 76 11.29 22.30 3.37
N LEU A 77 11.37 21.39 2.41
CA LEU A 77 10.92 21.57 1.03
C LEU A 77 9.57 20.88 0.82
N ALA A 78 8.60 21.60 0.29
CA ALA A 78 7.33 21.01 -0.13
C ALA A 78 7.40 20.69 -1.63
N LEU A 79 7.26 19.42 -1.99
CA LEU A 79 7.24 18.95 -3.36
C LEU A 79 5.81 18.78 -3.85
N ASP A 80 5.58 19.06 -5.13
CA ASP A 80 4.42 18.52 -5.82
C ASP A 80 4.68 17.07 -6.25
N GLU A 81 3.61 16.34 -6.62
CA GLU A 81 3.67 14.95 -7.02
C GLU A 81 4.66 14.69 -8.17
N ARG A 82 4.70 15.59 -9.14
CA ARG A 82 5.61 15.48 -10.29
C ARG A 82 7.08 15.65 -9.86
N GLN A 83 7.35 16.59 -8.98
CA GLN A 83 8.71 16.81 -8.45
C GLN A 83 9.17 15.59 -7.63
N ALA A 84 8.31 15.06 -6.78
CA ALA A 84 8.58 13.86 -6.00
C ALA A 84 8.83 12.63 -6.90
N ASN A 85 8.02 12.47 -7.95
CA ASN A 85 8.19 11.39 -8.92
C ASN A 85 9.48 11.53 -9.74
N ASN A 86 9.88 12.73 -10.10
CA ASN A 86 11.15 12.99 -10.78
C ASN A 86 12.34 12.61 -9.90
N LEU A 87 12.32 12.98 -8.61
CA LEU A 87 13.37 12.60 -7.67
C LEU A 87 13.45 11.09 -7.48
N ALA A 88 12.30 10.40 -7.33
CA ALA A 88 12.26 8.96 -7.24
C ALA A 88 12.83 8.28 -8.50
N SER A 89 12.54 8.84 -9.68
CA SER A 89 13.07 8.37 -10.96
C SER A 89 14.59 8.56 -11.05
N ASP A 90 15.13 9.67 -10.53
CA ASP A 90 16.58 9.91 -10.49
C ASP A 90 17.29 8.91 -9.57
N VAL A 91 16.73 8.65 -8.38
CA VAL A 91 17.27 7.64 -7.45
C VAL A 91 17.25 6.25 -8.09
N ALA A 92 16.15 5.89 -8.75
CA ALA A 92 16.05 4.61 -9.47
C ALA A 92 17.09 4.52 -10.62
N ALA A 93 17.33 5.62 -11.33
CA ALA A 93 18.34 5.68 -12.39
C ALA A 93 19.76 5.47 -11.85
N LEU A 94 20.12 6.10 -10.71
CA LEU A 94 21.41 5.87 -10.05
C LEU A 94 21.58 4.41 -9.63
N ALA A 95 20.54 3.78 -9.09
CA ALA A 95 20.58 2.38 -8.73
C ALA A 95 20.76 1.45 -9.96
N ILE A 96 20.15 1.81 -11.09
CA ILE A 96 20.30 1.09 -12.37
C ILE A 96 21.73 1.24 -12.91
N GLU A 97 22.34 2.41 -12.83
CA GLU A 97 23.73 2.65 -13.23
C GLU A 97 24.69 1.77 -12.42
N ASP A 98 24.41 1.61 -11.11
CA ASP A 98 25.20 0.77 -10.20
C ASP A 98 24.85 -0.73 -10.25
N LYS A 99 23.98 -1.14 -11.17
CA LYS A 99 23.54 -2.55 -11.32
C LYS A 99 22.93 -3.14 -10.04
N ARG A 100 22.18 -2.35 -9.29
CA ARG A 100 21.45 -2.82 -8.10
C ARG A 100 20.02 -3.13 -8.49
N SER A 101 19.42 -4.16 -7.89
CA SER A 101 17.98 -4.39 -8.03
C SER A 101 17.19 -3.23 -7.45
N VAL A 102 16.03 -2.93 -8.03
CA VAL A 102 15.21 -1.77 -7.67
C VAL A 102 13.75 -2.17 -7.52
N VAL A 103 13.12 -1.75 -6.46
CA VAL A 103 11.65 -1.73 -6.30
C VAL A 103 11.20 -0.27 -6.40
N PHE A 104 10.60 0.09 -7.51
CA PHE A 104 10.24 1.45 -7.86
C PHE A 104 8.73 1.66 -7.87
N ALA A 105 8.24 2.57 -7.01
CA ALA A 105 6.83 2.95 -6.98
C ALA A 105 6.65 4.39 -7.47
N PRO A 106 6.43 4.59 -8.77
CA PRO A 106 6.18 5.91 -9.34
C PRO A 106 4.86 6.50 -8.83
N ALA A 107 4.67 7.79 -9.09
CA ALA A 107 3.37 8.41 -8.94
C ALA A 107 2.30 7.66 -9.76
N PRO A 108 1.02 7.67 -9.32
CA PRO A 108 -0.06 6.95 -10.00
C PRO A 108 -0.26 7.33 -11.47
N THR A 109 0.08 8.56 -11.80
CA THR A 109 0.13 9.03 -13.19
C THR A 109 1.56 8.93 -13.70
N LEU A 110 1.91 7.84 -14.39
CA LEU A 110 3.22 7.70 -15.02
C LEU A 110 3.47 8.88 -15.97
N ASP A 111 4.51 9.61 -15.65
CA ASP A 111 5.08 10.60 -16.57
C ASP A 111 6.18 9.97 -17.46
N ASP A 112 6.72 10.79 -18.34
CA ASP A 112 7.81 10.36 -19.22
C ASP A 112 9.07 9.98 -18.44
N GLY A 113 9.26 10.49 -17.21
CA GLY A 113 10.37 10.15 -16.32
C GLY A 113 10.31 8.70 -15.88
N SER A 114 9.16 8.25 -15.39
CA SER A 114 8.97 6.85 -14.97
C SER A 114 9.10 5.86 -16.11
N LEU A 115 8.63 6.19 -17.31
CA LEU A 115 8.84 5.36 -18.50
C LEU A 115 10.30 5.31 -18.91
N SER A 116 11.06 6.41 -18.70
CA SER A 116 12.50 6.44 -18.99
C SER A 116 13.28 5.52 -18.08
N VAL A 117 12.87 5.35 -16.80
CA VAL A 117 13.47 4.38 -15.86
C VAL A 117 13.30 2.96 -16.37
N ILE A 118 12.09 2.58 -16.82
CA ILE A 118 11.83 1.25 -17.40
C ILE A 118 12.71 1.03 -18.65
N ALA A 119 12.76 2.02 -19.53
CA ALA A 119 13.56 1.93 -20.75
C ALA A 119 15.07 1.86 -20.46
N ALA A 120 15.56 2.58 -19.45
CA ALA A 120 16.95 2.53 -19.00
C ALA A 120 17.30 1.15 -18.43
N ALA A 121 16.45 0.58 -17.57
CA ALA A 121 16.63 -0.74 -17.00
C ALA A 121 16.68 -1.82 -18.10
N ARG A 122 15.77 -1.78 -19.08
CA ARG A 122 15.81 -2.71 -20.23
C ARG A 122 17.11 -2.62 -21.02
N ARG A 123 17.59 -1.40 -21.30
CA ARG A 123 18.86 -1.20 -22.00
C ARG A 123 20.07 -1.69 -21.20
N ALA A 124 19.99 -1.60 -19.87
CA ALA A 124 21.03 -2.10 -18.96
C ALA A 124 20.95 -3.62 -18.71
N GLY A 125 20.01 -4.33 -19.34
CA GLY A 125 19.87 -5.79 -19.24
C GLY A 125 19.13 -6.28 -18.01
N TYR A 126 18.35 -5.41 -17.36
CA TYR A 126 17.53 -5.79 -16.22
C TYR A 126 16.35 -6.69 -16.64
N ARG A 127 16.00 -7.60 -15.76
CA ARG A 127 14.69 -8.19 -15.76
C ARG A 127 13.69 -7.16 -15.25
N VAL A 128 12.63 -6.91 -16.02
CA VAL A 128 11.58 -5.94 -15.65
C VAL A 128 10.33 -6.67 -15.22
N GLU A 129 9.92 -6.43 -13.99
CA GLU A 129 8.68 -6.97 -13.42
C GLU A 129 7.73 -5.81 -13.09
N VAL A 130 6.43 -6.05 -13.20
CA VAL A 130 5.39 -5.07 -12.83
C VAL A 130 4.47 -5.72 -11.81
N ALA A 131 4.23 -5.02 -10.72
CA ALA A 131 3.25 -5.36 -9.69
C ALA A 131 2.14 -4.31 -9.71
N ALA A 132 0.95 -4.69 -10.15
CA ALA A 132 -0.21 -3.78 -10.24
C ALA A 132 -1.20 -4.08 -9.11
N LEU A 133 -1.46 -3.09 -8.24
CA LEU A 133 -2.39 -3.22 -7.12
C LEU A 133 -3.81 -2.87 -7.57
N ALA A 134 -4.67 -3.89 -7.61
CA ALA A 134 -6.06 -3.79 -8.01
C ALA A 134 -6.96 -3.50 -6.80
N VAL A 135 -7.01 -2.25 -6.38
CA VAL A 135 -7.86 -1.79 -5.26
C VAL A 135 -9.07 -1.03 -5.80
N ASN A 136 -10.24 -1.28 -5.20
CA ASN A 136 -11.44 -0.55 -5.57
C ASN A 136 -11.26 0.96 -5.33
N PRO A 137 -11.60 1.82 -6.31
CA PRO A 137 -11.39 3.27 -6.20
C PRO A 137 -12.09 3.91 -5.00
N GLN A 138 -13.23 3.38 -4.57
CA GLN A 138 -13.97 3.90 -3.42
C GLN A 138 -13.24 3.60 -2.11
N LEU A 139 -12.67 2.39 -1.98
CA LEU A 139 -11.86 2.01 -0.83
C LEU A 139 -10.58 2.84 -0.76
N ALA A 140 -9.91 3.06 -1.89
CA ALA A 140 -8.73 3.91 -1.94
C ALA A 140 -9.06 5.37 -1.57
N ALA A 141 -10.20 5.89 -2.03
CA ALA A 141 -10.66 7.22 -1.65
C ALA A 141 -10.96 7.34 -0.15
N ALA A 142 -11.64 6.36 0.44
CA ALA A 142 -11.90 6.33 1.88
C ALA A 142 -10.60 6.33 2.70
N GLN A 143 -9.62 5.51 2.30
CA GLN A 143 -8.31 5.47 2.96
C GLN A 143 -7.54 6.80 2.83
N THR A 144 -7.63 7.47 1.68
CA THR A 144 -7.00 8.78 1.50
C THR A 144 -7.63 9.84 2.41
N LEU A 145 -8.95 9.84 2.53
CA LEU A 145 -9.65 10.76 3.42
C LEU A 145 -9.28 10.51 4.89
N GLN A 146 -9.19 9.26 5.33
CA GLN A 146 -8.76 8.91 6.68
C GLN A 146 -7.31 9.34 6.97
N ARG A 147 -6.39 9.13 6.02
CA ARG A 147 -5.00 9.60 6.16
C ARG A 147 -4.91 11.12 6.23
N GLY A 148 -5.70 11.84 5.43
CA GLY A 148 -5.78 13.31 5.47
C GLY A 148 -6.21 13.86 6.84
N LEU A 149 -7.07 13.13 7.55
CA LEU A 149 -7.45 13.46 8.93
C LEU A 149 -6.32 13.23 9.92
N ALA A 150 -5.54 12.16 9.74
CA ALA A 150 -4.41 11.83 10.62
C ALA A 150 -3.25 12.82 10.44
N ASP A 151 -3.02 13.27 9.22
CA ASP A 151 -1.98 14.23 8.86
C ASP A 151 -2.54 15.67 8.92
N ALA A 152 -2.86 16.16 10.11
CA ALA A 152 -3.47 17.48 10.34
C ALA A 152 -2.80 18.58 9.48
N GLY A 153 -3.45 18.96 8.37
CA GLY A 153 -2.99 19.99 7.44
C GLY A 153 -2.81 19.56 5.99
N ARG A 154 -2.93 18.29 5.65
CA ARG A 154 -2.88 17.84 4.26
C ARG A 154 -4.29 17.85 3.66
N VAL A 155 -4.50 18.67 2.65
CA VAL A 155 -5.75 18.63 1.88
C VAL A 155 -5.81 17.28 1.16
N PRO A 156 -6.87 16.46 1.37
CA PRO A 156 -7.03 15.21 0.64
C PRO A 156 -7.02 15.45 -0.86
N ALA A 157 -6.52 14.47 -1.61
CA ALA A 157 -6.58 14.50 -3.06
C ALA A 157 -8.01 14.80 -3.53
N THR A 158 -8.14 15.66 -4.52
CA THR A 158 -9.46 16.00 -5.07
C THR A 158 -10.01 14.78 -5.82
N ASP A 159 -11.31 14.72 -5.96
CA ASP A 159 -12.01 13.69 -6.71
C ASP A 159 -11.52 13.46 -8.13
N ARG A 160 -11.16 14.56 -8.77
CA ARG A 160 -10.66 14.54 -10.13
C ARG A 160 -9.31 13.84 -10.18
N GLU A 161 -8.48 14.07 -9.18
CA GLU A 161 -7.18 13.42 -9.04
C GLU A 161 -7.35 11.94 -8.78
N HIS A 162 -8.18 11.53 -7.82
CA HIS A 162 -8.48 10.12 -7.55
C HIS A 162 -9.03 9.37 -8.75
N THR A 163 -9.99 9.96 -9.47
CA THR A 163 -10.56 9.35 -10.67
C THR A 163 -9.51 9.26 -11.79
N SER A 164 -8.71 10.32 -11.95
CA SER A 164 -7.63 10.36 -12.94
C SER A 164 -6.57 9.31 -12.67
N GLU A 165 -6.18 9.14 -11.41
CA GLU A 165 -5.19 8.13 -11.00
C GLU A 165 -5.70 6.71 -11.23
N ALA A 166 -6.94 6.42 -10.83
CA ALA A 166 -7.52 5.10 -11.00
C ALA A 166 -7.62 4.68 -12.49
N VAL A 167 -7.96 5.63 -13.37
CA VAL A 167 -7.94 5.41 -14.82
C VAL A 167 -6.51 5.35 -15.34
N GLY A 168 -5.63 6.18 -14.80
CA GLY A 168 -4.21 6.26 -15.15
C GLY A 168 -3.50 4.93 -14.99
N VAL A 169 -3.61 4.28 -13.82
CA VAL A 169 -2.98 2.99 -13.54
C VAL A 169 -3.39 1.91 -14.54
N LEU A 170 -4.68 1.78 -14.85
CA LEU A 170 -5.16 0.81 -15.85
C LEU A 170 -4.62 1.12 -17.25
N LYS A 171 -4.61 2.39 -17.64
CA LYS A 171 -4.07 2.82 -18.93
C LYS A 171 -2.58 2.49 -19.07
N GLN A 172 -1.83 2.67 -18.00
CA GLN A 172 -0.42 2.35 -17.94
C GLN A 172 -0.17 0.86 -18.05
N LEU A 173 -0.91 0.06 -17.27
CA LEU A 173 -0.81 -1.39 -17.31
C LEU A 173 -1.06 -1.91 -18.73
N ARG A 174 -2.12 -1.44 -19.40
CA ARG A 174 -2.41 -1.77 -20.80
C ARG A 174 -1.28 -1.37 -21.74
N ARG A 175 -0.66 -0.20 -21.52
CA ARG A 175 0.46 0.27 -22.34
C ARG A 175 1.70 -0.60 -22.13
N ILE A 176 1.98 -0.99 -20.90
CA ILE A 176 3.10 -1.89 -20.57
C ILE A 176 2.90 -3.26 -21.21
N GLU A 177 1.70 -3.83 -21.14
CA GLU A 177 1.36 -5.10 -21.79
C GLU A 177 1.51 -5.00 -23.32
N ALA A 178 0.89 -4.01 -23.94
CA ALA A 178 0.90 -3.85 -25.38
C ALA A 178 2.29 -3.66 -25.97
N ASN A 179 3.20 -3.01 -25.22
CA ASN A 179 4.57 -2.78 -25.64
C ASN A 179 5.52 -3.94 -25.29
N GLY A 180 5.09 -4.94 -24.53
CA GLY A 180 5.92 -6.07 -24.12
C GLY A 180 7.18 -5.67 -23.35
N VAL A 181 7.13 -4.57 -22.59
CA VAL A 181 8.31 -4.03 -21.89
C VAL A 181 8.57 -4.70 -20.56
N ALA A 182 7.65 -5.48 -20.02
CA ALA A 182 7.80 -6.26 -18.81
C ALA A 182 8.00 -7.75 -19.12
N ASP A 183 8.92 -8.39 -18.39
CA ASP A 183 9.15 -9.84 -18.46
C ASP A 183 8.11 -10.60 -17.63
N LYS A 184 7.52 -9.93 -16.62
CA LYS A 184 6.46 -10.46 -15.78
C LYS A 184 5.54 -9.34 -15.32
N ILE A 185 4.24 -9.60 -15.32
CA ILE A 185 3.22 -8.71 -14.74
C ILE A 185 2.42 -9.52 -13.73
N GLY A 186 2.43 -9.09 -12.47
CA GLY A 186 1.60 -9.62 -11.39
C GLY A 186 0.51 -8.63 -11.03
N VAL A 187 -0.70 -9.11 -10.80
CA VAL A 187 -1.78 -8.33 -10.20
C VAL A 187 -1.89 -8.73 -8.75
N TYR A 188 -2.04 -7.74 -7.88
CA TYR A 188 -2.14 -7.92 -6.44
C TYR A 188 -3.46 -7.34 -5.95
N ASP A 189 -4.09 -8.02 -5.02
CA ASP A 189 -5.29 -7.54 -4.36
C ASP A 189 -4.97 -6.45 -3.30
N ARG A 190 -5.99 -5.97 -2.62
CA ARG A 190 -5.85 -4.97 -1.55
C ARG A 190 -4.98 -5.44 -0.37
N ALA A 191 -4.94 -6.73 -0.12
CA ALA A 191 -4.16 -7.32 0.96
C ALA A 191 -2.69 -7.59 0.57
N GLY A 192 -2.32 -7.30 -0.69
CA GLY A 192 -0.98 -7.57 -1.21
C GLY A 192 -0.81 -9.00 -1.75
N ASN A 193 -1.86 -9.82 -1.75
CA ASN A 193 -1.77 -11.18 -2.29
C ASN A 193 -1.77 -11.16 -3.82
N ALA A 194 -0.96 -12.02 -4.43
CA ALA A 194 -0.98 -12.19 -5.87
C ALA A 194 -2.31 -12.81 -6.32
N VAL A 195 -2.98 -12.14 -7.25
CA VAL A 195 -4.20 -12.66 -7.87
C VAL A 195 -3.83 -13.66 -8.95
N GLU A 196 -4.18 -14.93 -8.75
CA GLU A 196 -3.86 -15.97 -9.70
C GLU A 196 -4.75 -15.90 -10.96
N ASN A 197 -4.12 -16.05 -12.12
CA ASN A 197 -4.83 -16.26 -13.39
C ASN A 197 -5.10 -17.76 -13.59
N SER A 198 -6.13 -18.28 -12.95
CA SER A 198 -6.46 -19.71 -12.99
C SER A 198 -6.80 -20.24 -14.38
N SER A 199 -7.21 -19.38 -15.32
CA SER A 199 -7.52 -19.79 -16.71
C SER A 199 -6.35 -19.60 -17.67
N GLY A 200 -5.35 -18.77 -17.33
CA GLY A 200 -4.25 -18.41 -18.23
C GLY A 200 -4.67 -17.57 -19.46
N GLU A 201 -5.95 -17.30 -19.64
CA GLU A 201 -6.52 -16.66 -20.84
C GLU A 201 -6.65 -15.14 -20.73
N LEU A 202 -6.69 -14.61 -19.51
CA LEU A 202 -6.91 -13.18 -19.28
C LEU A 202 -5.60 -12.40 -19.28
N SER A 203 -5.61 -11.21 -19.85
CA SER A 203 -4.52 -10.24 -19.71
C SER A 203 -4.41 -9.75 -18.26
N ALA A 204 -3.24 -9.25 -17.84
CA ALA A 204 -3.09 -8.68 -16.51
C ALA A 204 -3.99 -7.45 -16.31
N SER A 205 -4.23 -6.67 -17.37
CA SER A 205 -5.16 -5.53 -17.33
C SER A 205 -6.63 -5.94 -17.18
N ASP A 206 -7.03 -7.11 -17.70
CA ASP A 206 -8.38 -7.65 -17.51
C ASP A 206 -8.55 -8.19 -16.08
N ILE A 207 -7.56 -8.92 -15.56
CA ILE A 207 -7.53 -9.39 -14.17
C ILE A 207 -7.60 -8.19 -13.23
N PHE A 208 -6.76 -7.18 -13.46
CA PHE A 208 -6.74 -5.93 -12.70
C PHE A 208 -8.11 -5.23 -12.69
N SER A 209 -8.75 -5.11 -13.87
CA SER A 209 -10.05 -4.46 -13.98
C SER A 209 -11.12 -5.22 -13.20
N ARG A 210 -11.15 -6.54 -13.32
CA ARG A 210 -12.11 -7.41 -12.63
C ARG A 210 -11.92 -7.35 -11.12
N GLU A 211 -10.68 -7.46 -10.64
CA GLU A 211 -10.40 -7.43 -9.21
C GLU A 211 -10.68 -6.06 -8.59
N ARG A 212 -10.36 -5.00 -9.31
CA ARG A 212 -10.64 -3.62 -8.87
C ARG A 212 -12.13 -3.30 -8.72
N GLU A 213 -12.98 -3.94 -9.53
CA GLU A 213 -14.44 -3.76 -9.45
C GLU A 213 -15.07 -4.60 -8.34
N ARG A 214 -14.33 -5.55 -7.79
CA ARG A 214 -14.81 -6.45 -6.77
C ARG A 214 -14.95 -5.74 -5.43
N LEU A 215 -16.12 -5.85 -4.86
CA LEU A 215 -16.44 -5.45 -3.49
C LEU A 215 -17.19 -6.60 -2.82
N SER A 216 -16.58 -7.19 -1.81
CA SER A 216 -17.27 -8.16 -0.96
C SER A 216 -18.39 -7.48 -0.15
N GLY A 217 -19.28 -8.27 0.43
CA GLY A 217 -20.29 -7.73 1.35
C GLY A 217 -19.66 -6.98 2.52
N PHE A 218 -18.57 -7.50 3.03
CA PHE A 218 -17.79 -6.86 4.10
C PHE A 218 -17.18 -5.53 3.66
N ASP A 219 -16.60 -5.46 2.45
CA ASP A 219 -16.06 -4.20 1.91
C ASP A 219 -17.11 -3.10 1.83
N LYS A 220 -18.33 -3.46 1.42
CA LYS A 220 -19.44 -2.49 1.34
C LYS A 220 -19.78 -1.91 2.71
N VAL A 221 -19.89 -2.77 3.73
CA VAL A 221 -20.18 -2.33 5.11
C VAL A 221 -19.03 -1.50 5.66
N GLN A 222 -17.80 -1.94 5.50
CA GLN A 222 -16.63 -1.22 5.96
C GLN A 222 -16.48 0.13 5.26
N LEU A 223 -16.74 0.18 3.95
CA LEU A 223 -16.70 1.42 3.18
C LEU A 223 -17.73 2.44 3.71
N ALA A 224 -18.97 1.99 3.97
CA ALA A 224 -20.00 2.84 4.56
C ALA A 224 -19.60 3.34 5.94
N ALA A 225 -19.08 2.47 6.82
CA ALA A 225 -18.60 2.83 8.14
C ALA A 225 -17.43 3.83 8.09
N SER A 226 -16.45 3.60 7.22
CA SER A 226 -15.30 4.51 7.03
C SER A 226 -15.74 5.91 6.60
N PHE A 227 -16.72 6.03 5.72
CA PHE A 227 -17.23 7.34 5.32
C PHE A 227 -18.00 8.03 6.45
N GLU A 228 -18.72 7.29 7.31
CA GLU A 228 -19.39 7.86 8.48
C GLU A 228 -18.36 8.38 9.49
N GLU A 229 -17.38 7.58 9.85
CA GLU A 229 -16.30 8.00 10.77
C GLU A 229 -15.59 9.25 10.25
N THR A 230 -15.29 9.25 8.95
CA THR A 230 -14.66 10.41 8.30
C THR A 230 -15.56 11.63 8.38
N ALA A 231 -16.86 11.49 8.11
CA ALA A 231 -17.81 12.59 8.20
C ALA A 231 -17.90 13.18 9.61
N GLU A 232 -18.01 12.31 10.62
CA GLU A 232 -18.04 12.72 12.03
C GLU A 232 -16.74 13.42 12.47
N ALA A 233 -15.60 12.97 11.93
CA ALA A 233 -14.31 13.60 12.23
C ALA A 233 -14.20 15.00 11.60
N TYR A 234 -14.65 15.19 10.36
CA TYR A 234 -14.70 16.50 9.70
C TYR A 234 -15.65 17.45 10.45
N GLU A 235 -16.84 16.96 10.83
CA GLU A 235 -17.80 17.75 11.61
C GLU A 235 -17.25 18.20 12.96
N ARG A 236 -16.51 17.32 13.66
CA ARG A 236 -15.81 17.68 14.90
C ARG A 236 -14.75 18.77 14.72
N LEU A 237 -14.14 18.85 13.54
CA LEU A 237 -13.18 19.89 13.18
C LEU A 237 -13.86 21.18 12.70
N GLY A 238 -15.19 21.20 12.59
CA GLY A 238 -15.96 22.33 12.04
C GLY A 238 -15.81 22.43 10.51
N GLU A 239 -15.44 21.37 9.86
CA GLU A 239 -15.28 21.26 8.40
C GLU A 239 -16.37 20.38 7.80
N GLU A 240 -16.72 20.62 6.55
CA GLU A 240 -17.65 19.77 5.80
C GLU A 240 -16.89 18.85 4.85
N LEU A 241 -17.42 17.64 4.67
CA LEU A 241 -16.95 16.74 3.61
C LEU A 241 -17.11 17.43 2.25
N SER A 242 -16.14 17.24 1.38
CA SER A 242 -16.26 17.66 -0.02
C SER A 242 -17.49 17.03 -0.69
N SER A 243 -18.05 17.70 -1.68
CA SER A 243 -19.25 17.22 -2.41
C SER A 243 -19.09 15.81 -2.95
N THR A 244 -17.86 15.41 -3.26
CA THR A 244 -17.62 14.06 -3.72
C THR A 244 -17.48 13.07 -2.59
N ALA A 245 -16.84 13.40 -1.49
CA ALA A 245 -16.83 12.53 -0.32
C ALA A 245 -18.28 12.26 0.14
N GLN A 246 -19.14 13.27 0.13
CA GLN A 246 -20.58 13.11 0.37
C GLN A 246 -21.26 12.17 -0.64
N ARG A 247 -20.95 12.30 -1.93
CA ARG A 247 -21.47 11.41 -2.96
C ARG A 247 -21.00 9.96 -2.78
N LEU A 248 -19.71 9.75 -2.51
CA LEU A 248 -19.15 8.42 -2.25
C LEU A 248 -19.77 7.78 -1.01
N ARG A 249 -19.98 8.56 0.06
CA ARG A 249 -20.71 8.14 1.25
C ARG A 249 -22.11 7.67 0.90
N GLN A 250 -22.88 8.46 0.15
CA GLN A 250 -24.22 8.09 -0.29
C GLN A 250 -24.23 6.83 -1.14
N GLN A 251 -23.25 6.70 -2.03
CA GLN A 251 -23.07 5.51 -2.85
C GLN A 251 -22.75 4.26 -2.04
N ALA A 252 -21.87 4.37 -1.03
CA ALA A 252 -21.54 3.28 -0.12
C ALA A 252 -22.78 2.80 0.65
N HIS A 253 -23.55 3.73 1.23
CA HIS A 253 -24.82 3.39 1.88
C HIS A 253 -25.82 2.73 0.92
N TYR A 254 -25.94 3.24 -0.31
CA TYR A 254 -26.81 2.64 -1.31
C TYR A 254 -26.42 1.19 -1.61
N GLN A 255 -25.12 0.90 -1.77
CA GLN A 255 -24.62 -0.45 -2.03
C GLN A 255 -24.95 -1.43 -0.89
N VAL A 256 -24.84 -1.00 0.37
CA VAL A 256 -25.24 -1.81 1.53
C VAL A 256 -26.73 -2.10 1.51
N ARG A 257 -27.56 -1.09 1.23
CA ARG A 257 -29.04 -1.24 1.19
C ARG A 257 -29.51 -2.13 0.07
N GLN A 258 -28.79 -2.18 -1.05
CA GLN A 258 -29.15 -3.01 -2.20
C GLN A 258 -28.77 -4.48 -2.00
N ASP A 259 -27.95 -4.79 -1.00
CA ASP A 259 -27.59 -6.15 -0.66
C ASP A 259 -28.51 -6.69 0.47
N PRO A 260 -29.43 -7.64 0.17
CA PRO A 260 -30.42 -8.09 1.16
C PRO A 260 -29.76 -8.72 2.41
N ASN A 261 -28.59 -9.32 2.25
CA ASN A 261 -27.87 -9.96 3.36
C ASN A 261 -27.20 -8.93 4.28
N LEU A 262 -26.90 -7.74 3.74
CA LEU A 262 -26.24 -6.67 4.48
C LEU A 262 -27.24 -5.65 5.03
N ALA A 263 -28.35 -5.42 4.36
CA ALA A 263 -29.37 -4.44 4.77
C ALA A 263 -29.91 -4.72 6.19
N ALA A 264 -29.98 -6.00 6.58
CA ALA A 264 -30.39 -6.41 7.92
C ALA A 264 -29.32 -6.14 8.99
N SER A 265 -28.05 -6.07 8.60
CA SER A 265 -26.91 -5.86 9.51
C SER A 265 -26.41 -4.42 9.53
N PHE A 266 -26.84 -3.60 8.58
CA PHE A 266 -26.48 -2.20 8.48
C PHE A 266 -27.74 -1.35 8.21
N ASP A 267 -28.44 -0.99 9.27
CA ASP A 267 -29.60 -0.08 9.20
C ASP A 267 -29.15 1.30 9.66
N ASP A 268 -29.21 2.31 8.77
CA ASP A 268 -28.93 3.70 9.09
C ASP A 268 -29.92 4.35 10.08
N LYS A 269 -31.07 3.70 10.27
CA LYS A 269 -32.04 4.04 11.33
C LYS A 269 -31.67 3.49 12.70
N HIS A 270 -30.71 2.56 12.73
CA HIS A 270 -30.21 1.89 13.92
C HIS A 270 -28.71 2.14 14.05
N PRO A 271 -28.30 3.33 14.55
CA PRO A 271 -26.89 3.68 14.70
C PRO A 271 -26.11 2.69 15.58
N GLU A 272 -26.78 1.95 16.44
CA GLU A 272 -26.22 0.87 17.24
C GLU A 272 -25.62 -0.26 16.38
N HIS A 273 -26.18 -0.55 15.21
CA HIS A 273 -25.62 -1.57 14.31
C HIS A 273 -24.31 -1.10 13.64
N ARG A 274 -24.17 0.21 13.46
CA ARG A 274 -22.94 0.82 12.97
C ARG A 274 -21.81 0.68 14.00
N HIS A 275 -22.09 0.98 15.26
CA HIS A 275 -21.14 0.82 16.36
C HIS A 275 -20.70 -0.62 16.54
N THR A 276 -21.60 -1.59 16.40
CA THR A 276 -21.29 -3.01 16.55
C THR A 276 -20.21 -3.48 15.57
N SER A 277 -20.20 -3.00 14.31
CA SER A 277 -19.17 -3.39 13.35
C SER A 277 -17.81 -2.78 13.68
N ILE A 278 -17.79 -1.54 14.18
CA ILE A 278 -16.57 -0.84 14.61
C ILE A 278 -16.03 -1.49 15.89
N GLU A 279 -16.91 -1.75 16.87
CA GLU A 279 -16.55 -2.42 18.12
C GLU A 279 -15.98 -3.81 17.87
N LEU A 280 -16.62 -4.64 17.02
CA LEU A 280 -16.14 -5.95 16.67
C LEU A 280 -14.77 -5.91 15.95
N ALA A 281 -14.51 -4.88 15.14
CA ALA A 281 -13.20 -4.69 14.50
C ALA A 281 -12.14 -4.27 15.54
N ALA A 282 -12.49 -3.41 16.49
CA ALA A 282 -11.62 -3.00 17.57
C ALA A 282 -11.29 -4.18 18.50
N ASP A 283 -12.30 -4.94 18.94
CA ASP A 283 -12.15 -6.12 19.79
C ASP A 283 -11.22 -7.17 19.12
N TYR A 284 -11.38 -7.37 17.82
CA TYR A 284 -10.53 -8.28 17.07
C TYR A 284 -9.09 -7.77 17.00
N GLY A 285 -8.89 -6.48 16.77
CA GLY A 285 -7.56 -5.87 16.78
C GLY A 285 -6.87 -5.97 18.15
N GLU A 286 -7.63 -5.79 19.23
CA GLU A 286 -7.12 -5.97 20.58
C GLU A 286 -6.76 -7.43 20.87
N GLU A 287 -7.55 -8.39 20.36
CA GLU A 287 -7.22 -9.82 20.47
C GLU A 287 -5.91 -10.14 19.77
N LEU A 288 -5.73 -9.65 18.53
CA LEU A 288 -4.48 -9.84 17.78
C LEU A 288 -3.29 -9.18 18.49
N GLY A 289 -3.46 -7.98 19.01
CA GLY A 289 -2.45 -7.30 19.82
C GLY A 289 -2.03 -8.13 21.03
N ARG A 290 -2.98 -8.70 21.75
CA ARG A 290 -2.72 -9.59 22.90
C ARG A 290 -2.01 -10.87 22.49
N LEU A 291 -2.40 -11.51 21.39
CA LEU A 291 -1.75 -12.72 20.88
C LEU A 291 -0.30 -12.46 20.47
N PHE A 292 -0.05 -11.31 19.84
CA PHE A 292 1.28 -10.90 19.46
C PHE A 292 2.16 -10.54 20.68
N ASP A 293 1.62 -9.76 21.63
CA ASP A 293 2.31 -9.37 22.86
C ASP A 293 2.69 -10.59 23.73
N ALA A 294 1.83 -11.59 23.77
CA ALA A 294 2.11 -12.88 24.42
C ALA A 294 3.17 -13.74 23.69
N GLY A 295 3.66 -13.31 22.53
CA GLY A 295 4.62 -14.07 21.73
C GLY A 295 4.05 -15.38 21.17
N ASN A 296 2.73 -15.46 21.01
CA ASN A 296 2.07 -16.69 20.56
C ASN A 296 2.22 -16.88 19.04
N THR A 297 3.38 -17.37 18.61
CA THR A 297 3.64 -17.65 17.19
C THR A 297 2.73 -18.72 16.58
N ALA A 298 2.14 -19.60 17.40
CA ALA A 298 1.18 -20.60 16.92
C ALA A 298 -0.14 -19.93 16.46
N ALA A 299 -0.44 -18.73 16.95
CA ALA A 299 -1.61 -17.97 16.53
C ALA A 299 -1.56 -17.59 15.04
N VAL A 300 -0.39 -17.58 14.40
CA VAL A 300 -0.24 -17.32 12.96
C VAL A 300 -1.04 -18.33 12.11
N VAL A 301 -1.24 -19.55 12.58
CA VAL A 301 -2.04 -20.57 11.87
C VAL A 301 -3.51 -20.16 11.77
N THR A 302 -4.06 -19.54 12.82
CA THR A 302 -5.44 -19.06 12.87
C THR A 302 -5.61 -17.59 12.53
N HIS A 303 -4.51 -16.82 12.61
CA HIS A 303 -4.45 -15.39 12.35
C HIS A 303 -3.24 -15.06 11.49
N PRO A 304 -3.25 -15.42 10.19
CA PRO A 304 -2.12 -15.24 9.27
C PRO A 304 -1.66 -13.78 9.14
N GLU A 305 -2.53 -12.83 9.43
CA GLU A 305 -2.24 -11.41 9.50
C GLU A 305 -1.16 -11.02 10.52
N LEU A 306 -0.93 -11.85 11.54
CA LEU A 306 0.17 -11.66 12.49
C LEU A 306 1.55 -12.02 11.90
N THR A 307 1.59 -12.69 10.76
CA THR A 307 2.84 -13.16 10.14
C THR A 307 3.83 -12.02 9.95
N ASN A 308 3.38 -10.93 9.34
CA ASN A 308 4.26 -9.78 9.08
C ASN A 308 4.79 -9.13 10.36
N ALA A 309 3.98 -9.04 11.40
CA ALA A 309 4.41 -8.49 12.69
C ALA A 309 5.52 -9.36 13.32
N PHE A 310 5.35 -10.69 13.34
CA PHE A 310 6.37 -11.61 13.85
C PHE A 310 7.63 -11.63 12.97
N VAL A 311 7.50 -11.54 11.65
CA VAL A 311 8.65 -11.46 10.74
C VAL A 311 9.43 -10.17 10.98
N VAL A 312 8.77 -9.01 11.05
CA VAL A 312 9.41 -7.73 11.32
C VAL A 312 10.13 -7.76 12.67
N GLN A 313 9.47 -8.25 13.71
CA GLN A 313 10.09 -8.38 15.04
C GLN A 313 11.35 -9.25 14.98
N ARG A 314 11.28 -10.42 14.34
CA ARG A 314 12.41 -11.35 14.24
C ARG A 314 13.57 -10.79 13.44
N VAL A 315 13.30 -10.20 12.27
CA VAL A 315 14.35 -9.60 11.42
C VAL A 315 15.04 -8.46 12.16
N THR A 316 14.27 -7.61 12.82
CA THR A 316 14.84 -6.48 13.55
C THR A 316 15.66 -6.93 14.77
N ALA A 317 15.22 -7.98 15.46
CA ALA A 317 15.99 -8.58 16.56
C ALA A 317 17.33 -9.14 16.07
N LEU A 318 17.36 -9.78 14.90
CA LEU A 318 18.60 -10.29 14.31
C LEU A 318 19.55 -9.15 13.92
N LEU A 319 19.04 -8.12 13.23
CA LEU A 319 19.83 -6.95 12.84
C LEU A 319 20.38 -6.19 14.05
N ALA A 320 19.58 -6.04 15.11
CA ALA A 320 20.02 -5.40 16.34
C ALA A 320 21.16 -6.16 17.02
N LYS A 321 21.14 -7.49 17.02
CA LYS A 321 22.20 -8.35 17.57
C LYS A 321 23.52 -8.26 16.80
N GLU A 322 23.46 -8.07 15.48
CA GLU A 322 24.65 -7.96 14.64
C GLU A 322 25.34 -6.59 14.75
N GLN A 323 24.57 -5.53 15.02
CA GLN A 323 25.05 -4.13 14.90
C GLN A 323 25.26 -3.41 16.25
N SER A 324 24.93 -4.03 17.39
CA SER A 324 24.83 -3.31 18.67
C SER A 324 25.35 -4.16 19.85
N THR A 325 25.63 -3.49 20.96
CA THR A 325 25.84 -4.21 22.24
C THR A 325 24.53 -4.90 22.67
N PRO A 326 24.61 -5.97 23.47
CA PRO A 326 23.42 -6.70 23.92
C PRO A 326 22.36 -5.83 24.58
N GLU A 327 22.77 -4.80 25.34
CA GLU A 327 21.84 -3.88 26.01
C GLU A 327 21.11 -2.97 25.01
N ILE A 328 21.82 -2.45 24.00
CA ILE A 328 21.24 -1.60 22.96
C ILE A 328 20.31 -2.43 22.07
N ALA A 329 20.71 -3.66 21.75
CA ALA A 329 19.88 -4.60 20.98
C ALA A 329 18.57 -4.90 21.70
N ALA A 330 18.61 -5.23 23.00
CA ALA A 330 17.43 -5.52 23.81
C ALA A 330 16.49 -4.31 23.93
N ALA A 331 17.05 -3.10 24.11
CA ALA A 331 16.24 -1.87 24.16
C ALA A 331 15.57 -1.56 22.82
N GLY A 332 16.27 -1.80 21.71
CA GLY A 332 15.75 -1.66 20.35
C GLY A 332 14.63 -2.65 20.07
N GLU A 333 14.82 -3.91 20.42
CA GLU A 333 13.84 -4.98 20.27
C GLU A 333 12.55 -4.69 21.05
N ALA A 334 12.67 -4.26 22.32
CA ALA A 334 11.54 -3.88 23.16
C ALA A 334 10.75 -2.67 22.59
N ARG A 335 11.45 -1.69 22.00
CA ARG A 335 10.79 -0.53 21.38
C ARG A 335 10.00 -0.92 20.15
N ILE A 336 10.55 -1.79 19.30
CA ILE A 336 9.88 -2.26 18.10
C ILE A 336 8.70 -3.14 18.46
N HIS A 337 8.86 -4.06 19.41
CA HIS A 337 7.76 -4.88 19.89
C HIS A 337 6.58 -4.01 20.33
N ARG A 338 6.84 -2.98 21.14
CA ARG A 338 5.81 -2.04 21.60
C ARG A 338 5.13 -1.31 20.43
N ALA A 339 5.91 -0.81 19.46
CA ALA A 339 5.37 -0.14 18.29
C ALA A 339 4.48 -1.07 17.43
N LEU A 340 4.82 -2.36 17.33
CA LEU A 340 4.00 -3.34 16.64
C LEU A 340 2.71 -3.65 17.40
N VAL A 341 2.77 -3.82 18.71
CA VAL A 341 1.56 -4.01 19.56
C VAL A 341 0.60 -2.83 19.43
N GLU A 342 1.11 -1.59 19.40
CA GLU A 342 0.31 -0.39 19.22
C GLU A 342 -0.27 -0.27 17.78
N ALA A 343 0.44 -0.75 16.77
CA ALA A 343 0.02 -0.66 15.37
C ALA A 343 -1.03 -1.72 14.97
N ILE A 344 -1.02 -2.90 15.58
CA ILE A 344 -1.92 -4.01 15.24
C ILE A 344 -3.40 -3.62 15.38
N PRO A 345 -3.86 -3.01 16.47
CA PRO A 345 -5.26 -2.59 16.61
C PRO A 345 -5.72 -1.58 15.56
N ILE A 346 -4.81 -0.68 15.14
CA ILE A 346 -5.09 0.35 14.13
C ILE A 346 -5.34 -0.28 12.75
N ARG A 347 -4.72 -1.43 12.48
CA ARG A 347 -4.87 -2.21 11.24
C ARG A 347 -5.99 -3.25 11.30
N ALA A 348 -6.68 -3.35 12.41
CA ALA A 348 -7.74 -4.35 12.62
C ALA A 348 -8.82 -4.39 11.52
N PRO A 349 -9.27 -3.27 10.92
CA PRO A 349 -10.20 -3.31 9.81
C PRO A 349 -9.66 -4.06 8.58
N GLU A 350 -8.39 -3.82 8.21
CA GLU A 350 -7.74 -4.49 7.07
C GLU A 350 -7.58 -5.99 7.30
N ILE A 351 -7.27 -6.36 8.52
CA ILE A 351 -7.06 -7.72 9.00
C ILE A 351 -8.35 -8.55 8.92
N ARG A 352 -9.48 -7.98 9.34
CA ARG A 352 -10.78 -8.65 9.33
C ARG A 352 -11.27 -8.94 7.91
N GLU A 353 -10.96 -8.07 6.98
CA GLU A 353 -11.31 -8.25 5.58
C GLU A 353 -10.64 -9.48 4.97
N GLN A 354 -9.34 -9.68 5.21
CA GLN A 354 -8.62 -10.86 4.75
C GLN A 354 -9.30 -12.15 5.23
N ARG A 355 -9.68 -12.19 6.50
CA ARG A 355 -10.33 -13.35 7.10
C ARG A 355 -11.73 -13.62 6.52
N SER A 356 -12.52 -12.58 6.21
CA SER A 356 -13.80 -12.74 5.53
C SER A 356 -13.64 -13.34 4.13
N LEU A 357 -12.65 -12.87 3.39
CA LEU A 357 -12.33 -13.42 2.06
C LEU A 357 -11.88 -14.87 2.12
N GLU A 358 -11.11 -15.26 3.14
CA GLU A 358 -10.70 -16.66 3.35
C GLU A 358 -11.89 -17.55 3.73
N ILE A 359 -12.78 -17.07 4.60
CA ILE A 359 -14.01 -17.79 4.97
C ILE A 359 -14.93 -17.97 3.76
N GLU A 360 -15.11 -16.93 2.94
CA GLU A 360 -15.89 -17.01 1.71
C GLU A 360 -15.27 -17.96 0.67
N ARG A 361 -13.93 -18.00 0.55
CA ARG A 361 -13.21 -18.94 -0.30
C ARG A 361 -13.38 -20.37 0.21
N ALA A 362 -13.22 -20.61 1.49
CA ALA A 362 -13.40 -21.93 2.10
C ALA A 362 -14.85 -22.41 1.97
N ALA A 363 -15.84 -21.55 2.14
CA ALA A 363 -17.25 -21.88 1.92
C ALA A 363 -17.54 -22.24 0.46
N ALA A 364 -16.99 -21.49 -0.50
CA ALA A 364 -17.14 -21.77 -1.93
C ALA A 364 -16.41 -23.06 -2.39
N GLU A 365 -15.37 -23.50 -1.69
CA GLU A 365 -14.70 -24.78 -1.92
C GLU A 365 -15.49 -25.98 -1.39
N VAL A 366 -16.24 -25.79 -0.32
CA VAL A 366 -17.11 -26.84 0.26
C VAL A 366 -18.39 -27.06 -0.55
N GLU A 367 -18.86 -26.03 -1.28
CA GLU A 367 -20.04 -26.14 -2.17
C GLU A 367 -19.73 -26.71 -3.57
N ARG A 368 -18.47 -26.98 -3.90
CA ARG A 368 -18.03 -27.65 -5.14
C ARG A 368 -17.74 -29.13 -4.89
#